data_f72d70a40e25c67cfcddf910b6ac3021
#
_entry.id   f72d70a40e25c67cfcddf910b6ac3021
#
_cell.length_a   1.000
_cell.length_b   1.000
_cell.length_c   1.000
_cell.angle_alpha   90.00
_cell.angle_beta   90.00
_cell.angle_gamma   90.00
#
_symmetry.space_group_name_H-M   'P 1'
#
loop_
_entity.id
_entity.type
_entity.pdbx_description
1 polymer ?
#
loop_
_entity_poly.entity_id
_entity_poly.type
_entity_poly.pdbx_seq_one_letter_code
_entity_poly.pdbx_strand_id
1 'polypeptide(L)'
;MEKNVHTFIGCDCEYDDSKIVLFGAPYDSTTSFRPGTRFASSAMRNESFGIETYSPYQDKDLLDVNVFDSGDLELPFGNPEGALRDIQSRTSEILDDGKIPCMIGGEHLVTLGAVRAVAEKYPDMHIVHFDAHADLRDDYLGVKESHACVLHRCWDIVGDGKIYQFGIRSGDRDEFKFAKEHTFMEKFGFFRLDSIVKKLQGKPVYFTLDLDVLDPSEFPGTGTQEAGGVTFKELMFAVEEVAKLNIVGFDVNELSPVYDQTGRSTALACKLLREILLYFYK
;
A
#
# COMPACT_ATOMS: atom_id res chain seq x y z
N MET A 1 -22.37 0.06 1.99
CA MET A 1 -21.56 -0.72 2.98
C MET A 1 -22.02 -0.42 4.38
N GLU A 2 -21.90 -1.38 5.30
CA GLU A 2 -22.19 -1.14 6.71
C GLU A 2 -21.02 -0.42 7.39
N LYS A 3 -21.33 0.43 8.38
CA LYS A 3 -20.35 1.19 9.15
C LYS A 3 -19.62 0.28 10.12
N ASN A 4 -18.29 0.35 10.16
CA ASN A 4 -17.50 -0.38 11.15
C ASN A 4 -17.70 0.24 12.55
N VAL A 5 -17.71 -0.61 13.58
CA VAL A 5 -17.83 -0.17 14.99
C VAL A 5 -16.53 0.45 15.49
N HIS A 6 -15.39 -0.03 14.98
CA HIS A 6 -14.05 0.42 15.38
C HIS A 6 -13.27 0.90 14.16
N THR A 7 -13.27 2.19 13.94
CA THR A 7 -12.66 2.84 12.78
C THR A 7 -11.25 3.37 13.08
N PHE A 8 -10.50 3.64 12.03
CA PHE A 8 -9.33 4.51 12.13
C PHE A 8 -9.78 5.92 12.53
N ILE A 9 -9.00 6.61 13.37
CA ILE A 9 -9.36 7.93 13.88
C ILE A 9 -9.77 8.89 12.75
N GLY A 10 -10.93 9.54 12.87
CA GLY A 10 -11.44 10.50 11.88
C GLY A 10 -11.95 9.88 10.57
N CYS A 11 -12.02 8.53 10.47
CA CYS A 11 -12.51 7.84 9.27
C CYS A 11 -13.91 7.23 9.50
N ASP A 12 -14.83 8.04 10.04
CA ASP A 12 -16.14 7.59 10.51
C ASP A 12 -17.31 8.33 9.86
N CYS A 13 -17.11 9.01 8.71
CA CYS A 13 -18.19 9.61 7.95
C CYS A 13 -19.20 8.54 7.44
N GLU A 14 -20.33 8.96 6.91
CA GLU A 14 -21.23 8.03 6.25
C GLU A 14 -20.71 7.63 4.86
N TYR A 15 -21.00 6.39 4.43
CA TYR A 15 -20.49 5.85 3.17
C TYR A 15 -20.82 6.74 1.96
N ASP A 16 -22.06 7.21 1.88
CA ASP A 16 -22.53 8.00 0.73
C ASP A 16 -21.78 9.33 0.60
N ASP A 17 -21.35 9.90 1.72
CA ASP A 17 -20.60 11.16 1.76
C ASP A 17 -19.10 10.99 1.53
N SER A 18 -18.59 9.75 1.57
CA SER A 18 -17.15 9.49 1.48
C SER A 18 -16.59 9.67 0.09
N LYS A 19 -15.35 10.16 0.00
CA LYS A 19 -14.53 10.15 -1.22
C LYS A 19 -13.50 9.02 -1.21
N ILE A 20 -12.99 8.68 -0.03
CA ILE A 20 -12.05 7.58 0.18
C ILE A 20 -12.73 6.54 1.06
N VAL A 21 -12.62 5.28 0.68
CA VAL A 21 -13.10 4.15 1.48
C VAL A 21 -11.91 3.33 1.93
N LEU A 22 -11.69 3.31 3.26
CA LEU A 22 -10.68 2.51 3.92
C LEU A 22 -11.22 1.12 4.20
N PHE A 23 -10.44 0.08 3.92
CA PHE A 23 -10.73 -1.29 4.32
C PHE A 23 -9.45 -2.06 4.63
N GLY A 24 -9.55 -3.09 5.45
CA GLY A 24 -8.43 -3.96 5.77
C GLY A 24 -8.45 -5.27 4.98
N ALA A 25 -7.27 -5.74 4.58
CA ALA A 25 -7.04 -7.06 3.96
C ALA A 25 -6.08 -7.89 4.82
N PRO A 26 -6.55 -8.49 5.94
CA PRO A 26 -5.73 -9.16 6.94
C PRO A 26 -5.25 -10.54 6.46
N TYR A 27 -4.34 -10.57 5.50
CA TYR A 27 -3.82 -11.78 4.87
C TYR A 27 -2.29 -11.84 4.93
N ASP A 28 -1.72 -13.01 5.32
CA ASP A 28 -0.27 -13.26 5.38
C ASP A 28 0.08 -14.75 5.16
N SER A 29 -0.71 -15.45 4.33
CA SER A 29 -0.57 -16.89 4.15
C SER A 29 0.52 -17.30 3.18
N THR A 30 1.14 -16.37 2.45
CA THR A 30 2.29 -16.64 1.56
C THR A 30 3.60 -16.05 2.08
N THR A 31 3.58 -15.43 3.27
CA THR A 31 4.76 -14.88 3.92
C THR A 31 5.84 -15.94 4.11
N SER A 32 7.02 -15.71 3.55
CA SER A 32 8.09 -16.69 3.48
C SER A 32 8.93 -16.81 4.75
N PHE A 33 8.90 -15.80 5.64
CA PHE A 33 9.79 -15.76 6.81
C PHE A 33 9.05 -15.50 8.12
N ARG A 34 8.50 -14.33 8.34
CA ARG A 34 7.89 -13.91 9.61
C ARG A 34 6.45 -13.45 9.41
N PRO A 35 5.44 -14.34 9.57
CA PRO A 35 4.03 -13.95 9.47
C PRO A 35 3.63 -13.03 10.63
N GLY A 36 2.56 -12.26 10.43
CA GLY A 36 2.02 -11.34 11.45
C GLY A 36 1.42 -10.08 10.87
N THR A 37 1.55 -9.87 9.57
CA THR A 37 0.99 -8.70 8.88
C THR A 37 -0.54 -8.72 8.83
N ARG A 38 -1.18 -9.88 9.01
CA ARG A 38 -2.65 -10.00 9.19
C ARG A 38 -3.20 -9.21 10.38
N PHE A 39 -2.36 -8.80 11.30
CA PHE A 39 -2.77 -8.02 12.48
C PHE A 39 -2.64 -6.50 12.27
N ALA A 40 -2.13 -6.06 11.11
CA ALA A 40 -1.83 -4.66 10.84
C ALA A 40 -3.06 -3.75 10.94
N SER A 41 -4.13 -4.07 10.22
CA SER A 41 -5.32 -3.22 10.12
C SER A 41 -5.98 -3.01 11.48
N SER A 42 -6.13 -4.08 12.27
CA SER A 42 -6.67 -4.01 13.63
C SER A 42 -5.76 -3.22 14.58
N ALA A 43 -4.44 -3.44 14.51
CA ALA A 43 -3.48 -2.71 15.33
C ALA A 43 -3.46 -1.21 14.98
N MET A 44 -3.50 -0.87 13.69
CA MET A 44 -3.53 0.53 13.25
C MET A 44 -4.81 1.25 13.70
N ARG A 45 -5.98 0.61 13.64
CA ARG A 45 -7.21 1.21 14.18
C ARG A 45 -7.12 1.48 15.68
N ASN A 46 -6.59 0.52 16.45
CA ASN A 46 -6.38 0.71 17.89
C ASN A 46 -5.42 1.85 18.21
N GLU A 47 -4.24 1.84 17.58
CA GLU A 47 -3.18 2.82 17.82
C GLU A 47 -3.50 4.21 17.24
N SER A 48 -4.40 4.31 16.27
CA SER A 48 -4.75 5.58 15.64
C SER A 48 -5.31 6.60 16.64
N PHE A 49 -5.93 6.15 17.71
CA PHE A 49 -6.41 7.04 18.78
C PHE A 49 -5.28 7.64 19.64
N GLY A 50 -4.04 7.17 19.45
CA GLY A 50 -2.84 7.74 20.08
C GLY A 50 -2.18 8.85 19.26
N ILE A 51 -2.67 9.17 18.05
CA ILE A 51 -2.19 10.28 17.25
C ILE A 51 -3.23 11.39 17.14
N GLU A 52 -2.80 12.60 16.81
CA GLU A 52 -3.70 13.72 16.52
C GLU A 52 -4.29 13.58 15.10
N THR A 53 -5.51 14.06 14.90
CA THR A 53 -6.16 14.10 13.58
C THR A 53 -5.58 15.18 12.67
N TYR A 54 -5.09 16.27 13.26
CA TYR A 54 -4.50 17.40 12.57
C TYR A 54 -3.08 17.12 12.05
N SER A 55 -2.81 17.50 10.81
CA SER A 55 -1.49 17.46 10.18
C SER A 55 -0.84 18.84 10.11
N PRO A 56 0.25 19.10 10.84
CA PRO A 56 1.02 20.33 10.69
C PRO A 56 1.84 20.42 9.40
N TYR A 57 1.97 19.32 8.65
CA TYR A 57 2.65 19.31 7.33
C TYR A 57 1.76 19.94 6.25
N GLN A 58 0.44 19.73 6.35
CA GLN A 58 -0.52 20.11 5.32
C GLN A 58 -1.48 21.22 5.77
N ASP A 59 -1.47 21.58 7.07
CA ASP A 59 -2.45 22.46 7.70
C ASP A 59 -3.89 21.98 7.43
N LYS A 60 -4.13 20.67 7.63
CA LYS A 60 -5.40 19.97 7.41
C LYS A 60 -5.74 19.06 8.58
N ASP A 61 -7.00 18.78 8.76
CA ASP A 61 -7.49 17.84 9.77
C ASP A 61 -8.28 16.70 9.12
N LEU A 62 -8.10 15.46 9.61
CA LEU A 62 -8.92 14.32 9.17
C LEU A 62 -10.42 14.53 9.45
N LEU A 63 -10.76 15.34 10.44
CA LEU A 63 -12.16 15.66 10.75
C LEU A 63 -12.82 16.56 9.69
N ASP A 64 -12.04 17.19 8.81
CA ASP A 64 -12.52 18.04 7.71
C ASP A 64 -12.63 17.29 6.38
N VAL A 65 -12.28 15.98 6.35
CA VAL A 65 -12.32 15.16 5.14
C VAL A 65 -13.21 13.92 5.33
N ASN A 66 -13.85 13.49 4.25
CA ASN A 66 -14.81 12.40 4.30
C ASN A 66 -14.14 11.08 3.90
N VAL A 67 -13.67 10.35 4.91
CA VAL A 67 -13.14 8.99 4.78
C VAL A 67 -14.05 8.03 5.54
N PHE A 68 -14.49 6.97 4.87
CA PHE A 68 -15.29 5.90 5.45
C PHE A 68 -14.41 4.68 5.69
N ASP A 69 -14.37 4.16 6.92
CA ASP A 69 -13.70 2.90 7.25
C ASP A 69 -14.72 1.76 7.32
N SER A 70 -14.67 0.87 6.33
CA SER A 70 -15.57 -0.27 6.21
C SER A 70 -15.15 -1.51 7.01
N GLY A 71 -14.06 -1.43 7.77
CA GLY A 71 -13.53 -2.57 8.53
C GLY A 71 -12.70 -3.54 7.68
N ASP A 72 -12.46 -4.72 8.23
CA ASP A 72 -11.66 -5.76 7.59
C ASP A 72 -12.51 -6.70 6.75
N LEU A 73 -11.92 -7.21 5.67
CA LEU A 73 -12.47 -8.33 4.90
C LEU A 73 -12.28 -9.65 5.68
N GLU A 74 -13.26 -10.52 5.59
CA GLU A 74 -13.14 -11.91 6.03
C GLU A 74 -12.50 -12.74 4.90
N LEU A 75 -11.19 -12.97 4.98
CA LEU A 75 -10.42 -13.61 3.91
C LEU A 75 -10.20 -15.11 4.19
N PRO A 76 -10.29 -15.98 3.15
CA PRO A 76 -10.13 -17.41 3.31
C PRO A 76 -8.69 -17.82 3.64
N PHE A 77 -8.51 -18.67 4.66
CA PHE A 77 -7.20 -19.19 5.07
C PHE A 77 -6.58 -20.07 3.99
N GLY A 78 -5.29 -19.87 3.70
CA GLY A 78 -4.53 -20.75 2.81
C GLY A 78 -5.04 -20.81 1.38
N ASN A 79 -5.82 -19.82 0.95
CA ASN A 79 -6.39 -19.72 -0.39
C ASN A 79 -6.09 -18.33 -0.98
N PRO A 80 -4.89 -18.12 -1.54
CA PRO A 80 -4.51 -16.81 -2.08
C PRO A 80 -5.49 -16.28 -3.14
N GLU A 81 -5.85 -17.12 -4.11
CA GLU A 81 -6.77 -16.71 -5.17
C GLU A 81 -8.17 -16.35 -4.64
N GLY A 82 -8.66 -17.04 -3.61
CA GLY A 82 -9.90 -16.68 -2.93
C GLY A 82 -9.80 -15.30 -2.27
N ALA A 83 -8.72 -15.07 -1.53
CA ALA A 83 -8.47 -13.78 -0.90
C ALA A 83 -8.34 -12.64 -1.92
N LEU A 84 -7.61 -12.87 -3.01
CA LEU A 84 -7.45 -11.89 -4.10
C LEU A 84 -8.79 -11.56 -4.78
N ARG A 85 -9.69 -12.54 -4.97
CA ARG A 85 -11.04 -12.29 -5.52
C ARG A 85 -11.89 -11.44 -4.59
N ASP A 86 -11.84 -11.69 -3.28
CA ASP A 86 -12.61 -10.93 -2.30
C ASP A 86 -12.11 -9.47 -2.22
N ILE A 87 -10.79 -9.26 -2.28
CA ILE A 87 -10.18 -7.93 -2.36
C ILE A 87 -10.56 -7.24 -3.68
N GLN A 88 -10.49 -7.94 -4.82
CA GLN A 88 -10.90 -7.40 -6.13
C GLN A 88 -12.38 -6.97 -6.10
N SER A 89 -13.26 -7.81 -5.56
CA SER A 89 -14.69 -7.50 -5.45
C SER A 89 -14.95 -6.25 -4.62
N ARG A 90 -14.32 -6.12 -3.44
CA ARG A 90 -14.44 -4.93 -2.60
C ARG A 90 -13.91 -3.68 -3.29
N THR A 91 -12.75 -3.79 -3.95
CA THR A 91 -12.15 -2.67 -4.68
C THR A 91 -13.03 -2.24 -5.84
N SER A 92 -13.61 -3.19 -6.60
CA SER A 92 -14.56 -2.88 -7.68
C SER A 92 -15.80 -2.16 -7.17
N GLU A 93 -16.42 -2.64 -6.08
CA GLU A 93 -17.57 -1.99 -5.45
C GLU A 93 -17.29 -0.52 -5.13
N ILE A 94 -16.14 -0.23 -4.50
CA ILE A 94 -15.72 1.13 -4.14
C ILE A 94 -15.53 2.00 -5.40
N LEU A 95 -14.86 1.44 -6.40
CA LEU A 95 -14.61 2.15 -7.65
C LEU A 95 -15.90 2.42 -8.43
N ASP A 96 -16.85 1.48 -8.46
CA ASP A 96 -18.12 1.63 -9.17
C ASP A 96 -19.00 2.75 -8.58
N ASP A 97 -18.89 2.97 -7.27
CA ASP A 97 -19.51 4.10 -6.57
C ASP A 97 -18.74 5.42 -6.75
N GLY A 98 -17.69 5.43 -7.58
CA GLY A 98 -16.90 6.63 -7.89
C GLY A 98 -15.97 7.07 -6.77
N LYS A 99 -15.67 6.20 -5.82
CA LYS A 99 -14.81 6.47 -4.66
C LYS A 99 -13.41 5.92 -4.86
N ILE A 100 -12.47 6.34 -4.01
CA ILE A 100 -11.07 5.91 -4.06
C ILE A 100 -10.86 4.81 -3.00
N PRO A 101 -10.47 3.58 -3.40
CA PRO A 101 -10.12 2.54 -2.45
C PRO A 101 -8.78 2.83 -1.77
N CYS A 102 -8.77 2.70 -0.45
CA CYS A 102 -7.58 2.69 0.40
C CYS A 102 -7.53 1.37 1.17
N MET A 103 -6.52 0.56 0.96
CA MET A 103 -6.40 -0.73 1.65
C MET A 103 -5.28 -0.69 2.70
N ILE A 104 -5.59 -1.07 3.92
CA ILE A 104 -4.57 -1.50 4.88
C ILE A 104 -4.33 -2.98 4.64
N GLY A 105 -3.17 -3.29 4.10
CA GLY A 105 -2.83 -4.65 3.73
C GLY A 105 -2.46 -5.54 4.90
N GLY A 106 -2.23 -6.79 4.55
CA GLY A 106 -1.42 -7.75 5.24
C GLY A 106 -0.06 -7.82 4.55
N GLU A 107 0.29 -9.00 4.02
CA GLU A 107 1.46 -9.15 3.13
C GLU A 107 1.23 -8.47 1.77
N HIS A 108 2.30 -8.13 1.06
CA HIS A 108 2.21 -7.36 -0.18
C HIS A 108 1.41 -8.02 -1.31
N LEU A 109 1.21 -9.35 -1.29
CA LEU A 109 0.37 -10.06 -2.27
C LEU A 109 -1.03 -9.43 -2.42
N VAL A 110 -1.60 -8.89 -1.35
CA VAL A 110 -2.99 -8.34 -1.35
C VAL A 110 -3.19 -7.23 -2.38
N THR A 111 -2.14 -6.50 -2.72
CA THR A 111 -2.12 -5.46 -3.75
C THR A 111 -2.61 -5.98 -5.11
N LEU A 112 -2.29 -7.24 -5.46
CA LEU A 112 -2.71 -7.83 -6.73
C LEU A 112 -4.24 -7.86 -6.88
N GLY A 113 -4.99 -8.13 -5.81
CA GLY A 113 -6.44 -8.12 -5.83
C GLY A 113 -7.00 -6.71 -6.17
N ALA A 114 -6.46 -5.68 -5.54
CA ALA A 114 -6.85 -4.31 -5.81
C ALA A 114 -6.45 -3.84 -7.22
N VAL A 115 -5.22 -4.18 -7.66
CA VAL A 115 -4.73 -3.86 -9.01
C VAL A 115 -5.58 -4.50 -10.11
N ARG A 116 -6.07 -5.74 -9.93
CA ARG A 116 -7.00 -6.38 -10.86
C ARG A 116 -8.24 -5.51 -11.08
N ALA A 117 -8.88 -5.05 -10.03
CA ALA A 117 -10.08 -4.19 -10.11
C ALA A 117 -9.79 -2.82 -10.73
N VAL A 118 -8.68 -2.18 -10.31
CA VAL A 118 -8.31 -0.86 -10.83
C VAL A 118 -7.98 -0.93 -12.32
N ALA A 119 -7.30 -1.99 -12.78
CA ALA A 119 -6.95 -2.16 -14.19
C ALA A 119 -8.19 -2.40 -15.09
N GLU A 120 -9.22 -3.06 -14.59
CA GLU A 120 -10.50 -3.23 -15.29
C GLU A 120 -11.17 -1.88 -15.54
N LYS A 121 -11.14 -0.97 -14.56
CA LYS A 121 -11.74 0.38 -14.67
C LYS A 121 -10.84 1.36 -15.40
N TYR A 122 -9.53 1.25 -15.25
CA TYR A 122 -8.51 2.14 -15.82
C TYR A 122 -7.45 1.34 -16.60
N PRO A 123 -7.73 0.89 -17.84
CA PRO A 123 -6.79 0.05 -18.61
C PRO A 123 -5.42 0.69 -18.91
N ASP A 124 -5.34 2.04 -18.84
CA ASP A 124 -4.08 2.78 -19.01
C ASP A 124 -3.46 3.19 -17.66
N MET A 125 -3.78 2.47 -16.57
CA MET A 125 -3.20 2.76 -15.26
C MET A 125 -1.70 2.51 -15.22
N HIS A 126 -1.06 3.23 -14.32
CA HIS A 126 0.34 3.04 -13.93
C HIS A 126 0.42 2.69 -12.45
N ILE A 127 1.50 2.03 -12.04
CA ILE A 127 1.76 1.68 -10.66
C ILE A 127 3.00 2.42 -10.18
N VAL A 128 2.88 3.13 -9.05
CA VAL A 128 4.02 3.65 -8.29
C VAL A 128 4.17 2.79 -7.05
N HIS A 129 5.35 2.22 -6.85
CA HIS A 129 5.67 1.23 -5.84
C HIS A 129 6.86 1.70 -4.99
N PHE A 130 6.66 1.76 -3.68
CA PHE A 130 7.71 2.05 -2.71
C PHE A 130 7.94 0.82 -1.83
N ASP A 131 9.18 0.32 -1.76
CA ASP A 131 9.51 -0.95 -1.13
C ASP A 131 11.02 -1.10 -0.93
N ALA A 132 11.44 -1.95 -0.01
CA ALA A 132 12.80 -2.47 0.02
C ALA A 132 13.04 -3.55 -1.04
N HIS A 133 12.01 -4.33 -1.35
CA HIS A 133 12.06 -5.51 -2.19
C HIS A 133 11.61 -5.24 -3.62
N ALA A 134 12.15 -6.01 -4.57
CA ALA A 134 11.76 -5.89 -5.97
C ALA A 134 10.38 -6.50 -6.25
N ASP A 135 10.04 -7.60 -5.57
CA ASP A 135 8.79 -8.37 -5.70
C ASP A 135 8.46 -8.80 -7.15
N LEU A 136 9.50 -9.01 -7.94
CA LEU A 136 9.42 -9.31 -9.37
C LEU A 136 9.72 -10.78 -9.71
N ARG A 137 9.72 -11.69 -8.73
CA ARG A 137 9.89 -13.12 -9.02
C ARG A 137 8.75 -13.63 -9.88
N ASP A 138 9.07 -14.44 -10.90
CA ASP A 138 8.00 -15.12 -11.66
C ASP A 138 7.34 -16.22 -10.81
N ASP A 139 8.16 -16.87 -9.97
CA ASP A 139 7.75 -17.95 -9.06
C ASP A 139 8.57 -17.88 -7.79
N TYR A 140 7.96 -18.17 -6.66
CA TYR A 140 8.66 -18.32 -5.41
C TYR A 140 8.24 -19.61 -4.69
N LEU A 141 9.19 -20.54 -4.55
CA LEU A 141 8.98 -21.87 -3.94
C LEU A 141 7.83 -22.67 -4.59
N GLY A 142 7.65 -22.55 -5.91
CA GLY A 142 6.59 -23.21 -6.68
C GLY A 142 5.25 -22.47 -6.68
N VAL A 143 5.18 -21.24 -6.19
CA VAL A 143 3.95 -20.45 -6.11
C VAL A 143 4.12 -19.11 -6.84
N LYS A 144 3.22 -18.83 -7.78
CA LYS A 144 3.20 -17.56 -8.54
C LYS A 144 2.49 -16.44 -7.79
N GLU A 145 1.49 -16.77 -7.01
CA GLU A 145 0.74 -15.81 -6.17
C GLU A 145 1.34 -15.80 -4.76
N SER A 146 2.43 -15.05 -4.59
CA SER A 146 3.08 -14.82 -3.32
C SER A 146 3.52 -13.36 -3.18
N HIS A 147 3.79 -12.93 -1.95
CA HIS A 147 4.28 -11.59 -1.67
C HIS A 147 5.48 -11.21 -2.54
N ALA A 148 6.44 -12.13 -2.73
CA ALA A 148 7.66 -11.91 -3.52
C ALA A 148 7.45 -11.87 -5.04
N CYS A 149 6.22 -12.11 -5.53
CA CYS A 149 5.87 -12.16 -6.94
C CYS A 149 4.84 -11.09 -7.32
N VAL A 150 4.35 -10.30 -6.38
CA VAL A 150 3.19 -9.43 -6.58
C VAL A 150 3.38 -8.44 -7.71
N LEU A 151 4.55 -7.78 -7.81
CA LEU A 151 4.81 -6.78 -8.86
C LEU A 151 5.00 -7.45 -10.24
N HIS A 152 5.48 -8.69 -10.29
CA HIS A 152 5.49 -9.46 -11.53
C HIS A 152 4.06 -9.78 -11.98
N ARG A 153 3.18 -10.21 -11.05
CA ARG A 153 1.76 -10.45 -11.38
C ARG A 153 1.04 -9.17 -11.78
N CYS A 154 1.37 -8.04 -11.17
CA CYS A 154 0.88 -6.73 -11.61
C CYS A 154 1.38 -6.39 -13.02
N TRP A 155 2.63 -6.70 -13.35
CA TRP A 155 3.17 -6.51 -14.71
C TRP A 155 2.44 -7.35 -15.77
N ASP A 156 2.06 -8.59 -15.47
CA ASP A 156 1.23 -9.41 -16.36
C ASP A 156 -0.09 -8.71 -16.75
N ILE A 157 -0.59 -7.81 -15.89
CA ILE A 157 -1.83 -7.06 -16.12
C ILE A 157 -1.57 -5.75 -16.87
N VAL A 158 -0.62 -4.94 -16.39
CA VAL A 158 -0.44 -3.58 -16.91
C VAL A 158 0.54 -3.50 -18.08
N GLY A 159 1.49 -4.45 -18.20
CA GLY A 159 2.52 -4.51 -19.25
C GLY A 159 3.73 -3.61 -19.00
N ASP A 160 4.60 -3.54 -20.01
CA ASP A 160 5.89 -2.85 -19.96
C ASP A 160 5.77 -1.34 -19.73
N GLY A 161 6.72 -0.84 -18.93
CA GLY A 161 6.91 0.60 -18.72
C GLY A 161 5.83 1.28 -17.91
N LYS A 162 4.96 0.52 -17.24
CA LYS A 162 3.87 1.05 -16.41
C LYS A 162 4.10 0.89 -14.90
N ILE A 163 5.15 0.20 -14.47
CA ILE A 163 5.53 0.04 -13.07
C ILE A 163 6.76 0.87 -12.75
N TYR A 164 6.71 1.66 -11.69
CA TYR A 164 7.75 2.58 -11.24
C TYR A 164 8.07 2.30 -9.78
N GLN A 165 9.22 1.66 -9.55
CA GLN A 165 9.66 1.15 -8.25
C GLN A 165 10.74 2.05 -7.65
N PHE A 166 10.64 2.33 -6.35
CA PHE A 166 11.56 3.20 -5.62
C PHE A 166 11.93 2.62 -4.26
N GLY A 167 13.14 2.89 -3.79
CA GLY A 167 13.66 2.42 -2.51
C GLY A 167 14.29 1.03 -2.58
N ILE A 168 14.22 0.37 -3.73
CA ILE A 168 14.54 -1.04 -3.90
C ILE A 168 16.02 -1.32 -3.56
N ARG A 169 16.25 -2.26 -2.66
CA ARG A 169 17.59 -2.65 -2.20
C ARG A 169 17.76 -4.14 -1.97
N SER A 170 16.68 -4.91 -2.12
CA SER A 170 16.65 -6.37 -1.98
C SER A 170 15.90 -7.02 -3.15
N GLY A 171 16.36 -8.22 -3.53
CA GLY A 171 15.83 -9.03 -4.62
C GLY A 171 16.91 -9.97 -5.17
N ASP A 172 16.54 -10.94 -5.96
CA ASP A 172 17.54 -11.77 -6.64
C ASP A 172 18.04 -11.15 -7.95
N ARG A 173 19.06 -11.78 -8.55
CA ARG A 173 19.68 -11.25 -9.77
C ARG A 173 18.71 -11.19 -10.94
N ASP A 174 17.78 -12.12 -11.04
CA ASP A 174 16.88 -12.23 -12.20
C ASP A 174 15.75 -11.21 -12.08
N GLU A 175 15.31 -10.85 -10.88
CA GLU A 175 14.40 -9.72 -10.66
C GLU A 175 15.02 -8.39 -11.14
N PHE A 176 16.30 -8.14 -10.81
CA PHE A 176 16.99 -6.94 -11.28
C PHE A 176 17.28 -6.94 -12.79
N LYS A 177 17.39 -8.10 -13.44
CA LYS A 177 17.46 -8.19 -14.90
C LYS A 177 16.11 -7.89 -15.51
N PHE A 178 15.04 -8.51 -15.01
CA PHE A 178 13.67 -8.28 -15.42
C PHE A 178 13.30 -6.80 -15.33
N ALA A 179 13.61 -6.16 -14.21
CA ALA A 179 13.32 -4.74 -14.00
C ALA A 179 13.95 -3.82 -15.06
N LYS A 180 15.15 -4.14 -15.55
CA LYS A 180 15.84 -3.33 -16.59
C LYS A 180 15.09 -3.30 -17.92
N GLU A 181 14.34 -4.34 -18.22
CA GLU A 181 13.65 -4.52 -19.50
C GLU A 181 12.19 -4.09 -19.41
N HIS A 182 11.54 -4.27 -18.26
CA HIS A 182 10.10 -4.21 -18.11
C HIS A 182 9.57 -3.09 -17.20
N THR A 183 10.36 -2.66 -16.18
CA THR A 183 9.92 -1.63 -15.23
C THR A 183 10.89 -0.46 -15.17
N PHE A 184 10.49 0.60 -14.49
CA PHE A 184 11.43 1.60 -14.01
C PHE A 184 11.76 1.28 -12.56
N MET A 185 13.04 1.08 -12.25
CA MET A 185 13.47 0.79 -10.89
C MET A 185 14.56 1.76 -10.45
N GLU A 186 14.32 2.40 -9.33
CA GLU A 186 15.30 3.19 -8.60
C GLU A 186 15.69 2.53 -7.29
N LYS A 187 17.01 2.44 -7.04
CA LYS A 187 17.56 1.80 -5.85
C LYS A 187 17.85 2.83 -4.77
N PHE A 188 17.68 2.42 -3.51
CA PHE A 188 18.15 3.10 -2.31
C PHE A 188 17.50 4.45 -1.98
N GLY A 189 16.49 4.89 -2.72
CA GLY A 189 15.82 6.17 -2.44
C GLY A 189 14.87 6.63 -3.54
N PHE A 190 14.65 7.96 -3.62
CA PHE A 190 13.61 8.59 -4.45
C PHE A 190 14.17 9.68 -5.37
N PHE A 191 15.44 9.59 -5.80
CA PHE A 191 16.19 10.69 -6.45
C PHE A 191 15.58 11.18 -7.77
N ARG A 192 14.89 10.29 -8.50
CA ARG A 192 14.25 10.62 -9.79
C ARG A 192 12.73 10.64 -9.73
N LEU A 193 12.15 10.61 -8.53
CA LEU A 193 10.70 10.57 -8.36
C LEU A 193 10.02 11.77 -9.02
N ASP A 194 10.59 12.97 -8.88
CA ASP A 194 10.06 14.20 -9.49
C ASP A 194 9.93 14.11 -11.02
N SER A 195 10.87 13.43 -11.67
CA SER A 195 10.85 13.21 -13.12
C SER A 195 9.76 12.22 -13.53
N ILE A 196 9.52 11.19 -12.71
CA ILE A 196 8.46 10.22 -12.93
C ILE A 196 7.09 10.84 -12.66
N VAL A 197 6.96 11.65 -11.61
CA VAL A 197 5.73 12.40 -11.32
C VAL A 197 5.36 13.30 -12.51
N LYS A 198 6.33 14.03 -13.10
CA LYS A 198 6.10 14.83 -14.31
C LYS A 198 5.63 13.97 -15.50
N LYS A 199 6.24 12.79 -15.70
CA LYS A 199 5.87 11.85 -16.76
C LYS A 199 4.46 11.29 -16.63
N LEU A 200 4.00 11.09 -15.38
CA LEU A 200 2.72 10.48 -15.06
C LEU A 200 1.57 11.48 -14.87
N GLN A 201 1.79 12.78 -15.08
CA GLN A 201 0.74 13.79 -14.98
C GLN A 201 -0.48 13.44 -15.86
N GLY A 202 -1.68 13.46 -15.24
CA GLY A 202 -2.94 13.15 -15.89
C GLY A 202 -3.21 11.66 -16.16
N LYS A 203 -2.27 10.76 -15.83
CA LYS A 203 -2.46 9.32 -15.90
C LYS A 203 -3.11 8.79 -14.62
N PRO A 204 -3.99 7.77 -14.71
CA PRO A 204 -4.47 7.07 -13.53
C PRO A 204 -3.32 6.29 -12.88
N VAL A 205 -3.13 6.47 -11.58
CA VAL A 205 -2.03 5.86 -10.83
C VAL A 205 -2.57 5.09 -9.62
N TYR A 206 -2.19 3.84 -9.51
CA TYR A 206 -2.28 3.06 -8.29
C TYR A 206 -0.99 3.22 -7.50
N PHE A 207 -1.09 3.60 -6.24
CA PHE A 207 0.06 3.74 -5.35
C PHE A 207 0.08 2.60 -4.35
N THR A 208 1.15 1.80 -4.35
CA THR A 208 1.37 0.74 -3.37
C THR A 208 2.61 1.03 -2.54
N LEU A 209 2.45 0.97 -1.23
CA LEU A 209 3.49 1.26 -0.26
C LEU A 209 3.72 0.06 0.64
N ASP A 210 4.88 -0.58 0.47
CA ASP A 210 5.43 -1.46 1.49
C ASP A 210 6.16 -0.62 2.54
N LEU A 211 5.78 -0.78 3.80
CA LEU A 211 6.36 -0.01 4.90
C LEU A 211 7.82 -0.38 5.21
N ASP A 212 8.30 -1.52 4.70
CA ASP A 212 9.69 -1.92 4.86
C ASP A 212 10.67 -1.15 3.95
N VAL A 213 10.14 -0.26 3.07
CA VAL A 213 10.94 0.77 2.40
C VAL A 213 11.71 1.62 3.43
N LEU A 214 11.11 1.82 4.61
CA LEU A 214 11.76 2.47 5.74
C LEU A 214 12.94 1.66 6.29
N ASP A 215 13.92 2.35 6.83
CA ASP A 215 15.03 1.68 7.51
C ASP A 215 14.55 0.97 8.78
N PRO A 216 15.04 -0.25 9.07
CA PRO A 216 14.65 -0.98 10.29
C PRO A 216 14.92 -0.25 11.60
N SER A 217 15.81 0.74 11.60
CA SER A 217 16.04 1.61 12.76
C SER A 217 14.84 2.50 13.11
N GLU A 218 14.01 2.84 12.12
CA GLU A 218 12.77 3.59 12.29
C GLU A 218 11.53 2.68 12.30
N PHE A 219 11.53 1.63 11.47
CA PHE A 219 10.40 0.72 11.27
C PHE A 219 10.82 -0.77 11.43
N PRO A 220 11.03 -1.25 12.66
CA PRO A 220 11.39 -2.66 12.90
C PRO A 220 10.19 -3.63 12.81
N GLY A 221 8.95 -3.14 12.79
CA GLY A 221 7.72 -3.94 12.83
C GLY A 221 7.29 -4.46 11.47
N THR A 222 8.17 -5.20 10.79
CA THR A 222 7.89 -5.89 9.53
C THR A 222 8.52 -7.29 9.51
N GLY A 223 8.05 -8.13 8.59
CA GLY A 223 8.50 -9.53 8.49
C GLY A 223 9.88 -9.67 7.87
N THR A 224 10.21 -8.89 6.87
CA THR A 224 11.42 -9.00 6.04
C THR A 224 12.21 -7.69 6.04
N GLN A 225 12.82 -7.39 7.19
CA GLN A 225 13.62 -6.17 7.37
C GLN A 225 14.85 -6.15 6.46
N GLU A 226 15.09 -5.01 5.78
CA GLU A 226 16.26 -4.79 4.95
C GLU A 226 16.94 -3.46 5.33
N ALA A 227 18.20 -3.51 5.73
CA ALA A 227 18.93 -2.32 6.18
C ALA A 227 19.27 -1.35 5.02
N GLY A 228 19.50 -0.09 5.36
CA GLY A 228 19.83 0.94 4.38
C GLY A 228 18.58 1.56 3.72
N GLY A 229 17.47 1.53 4.43
CA GLY A 229 16.21 2.13 4.00
C GLY A 229 16.17 3.65 4.14
N VAL A 230 15.04 4.21 3.74
CA VAL A 230 14.79 5.65 3.87
C VAL A 230 14.29 6.00 5.26
N THR A 231 14.46 7.25 5.67
CA THR A 231 13.86 7.78 6.89
C THR A 231 12.39 8.14 6.67
N PHE A 232 11.64 8.26 7.77
CA PHE A 232 10.25 8.76 7.71
C PHE A 232 10.15 10.12 7.00
N LYS A 233 11.10 11.02 7.19
CA LYS A 233 11.09 12.34 6.54
C LYS A 233 11.26 12.24 5.03
N GLU A 234 12.15 11.38 4.56
CA GLU A 234 12.35 11.14 3.12
C GLU A 234 11.12 10.50 2.50
N LEU A 235 10.49 9.54 3.19
CA LEU A 235 9.25 8.91 2.75
C LEU A 235 8.11 9.93 2.67
N MET A 236 7.94 10.80 3.66
CA MET A 236 6.94 11.86 3.65
C MET A 236 7.11 12.80 2.46
N PHE A 237 8.35 13.17 2.14
CA PHE A 237 8.66 13.99 0.97
C PHE A 237 8.26 13.27 -0.34
N ALA A 238 8.53 11.96 -0.42
CA ALA A 238 8.16 11.16 -1.58
C ALA A 238 6.64 11.00 -1.73
N VAL A 239 5.91 10.82 -0.64
CA VAL A 239 4.44 10.77 -0.62
C VAL A 239 3.83 12.10 -1.09
N GLU A 240 4.37 13.24 -0.65
CA GLU A 240 3.97 14.57 -1.13
C GLU A 240 4.15 14.71 -2.65
N GLU A 241 5.24 14.20 -3.21
CA GLU A 241 5.45 14.20 -4.66
C GLU A 241 4.42 13.32 -5.39
N VAL A 242 4.16 12.10 -4.87
CA VAL A 242 3.15 11.18 -5.42
C VAL A 242 1.74 11.79 -5.35
N ALA A 243 1.44 12.57 -4.34
CA ALA A 243 0.16 13.25 -4.19
C ALA A 243 -0.18 14.23 -5.33
N LYS A 244 0.80 14.63 -6.13
CA LYS A 244 0.58 15.47 -7.32
C LYS A 244 -0.04 14.70 -8.49
N LEU A 245 -0.08 13.35 -8.40
CA LEU A 245 -0.64 12.47 -9.42
C LEU A 245 -2.16 12.29 -9.27
N ASN A 246 -2.78 11.70 -10.29
CA ASN A 246 -4.16 11.26 -10.26
C ASN A 246 -4.23 9.86 -9.61
N ILE A 247 -4.29 9.81 -8.30
CA ILE A 247 -4.37 8.56 -7.53
C ILE A 247 -5.80 8.00 -7.63
N VAL A 248 -5.93 6.80 -8.17
CA VAL A 248 -7.22 6.10 -8.37
C VAL A 248 -7.42 4.94 -7.40
N GLY A 249 -6.41 4.62 -6.59
CA GLY A 249 -6.43 3.63 -5.52
C GLY A 249 -5.05 3.53 -4.89
N PHE A 250 -4.99 3.08 -3.66
CA PHE A 250 -3.71 2.92 -2.95
C PHE A 250 -3.80 1.96 -1.79
N ASP A 251 -2.65 1.44 -1.37
CA ASP A 251 -2.52 0.57 -0.20
C ASP A 251 -1.25 0.85 0.61
N VAL A 252 -1.27 0.33 1.85
CA VAL A 252 -0.15 0.34 2.79
C VAL A 252 -0.01 -1.06 3.38
N ASN A 253 1.14 -1.71 3.17
CA ASN A 253 1.36 -3.12 3.43
C ASN A 253 2.52 -3.38 4.40
N GLU A 254 2.66 -4.63 4.84
CA GLU A 254 3.80 -5.23 5.55
C GLU A 254 4.07 -4.68 6.96
N LEU A 255 3.13 -3.95 7.57
CA LEU A 255 3.20 -3.75 9.02
C LEU A 255 2.96 -5.09 9.73
N SER A 256 3.91 -5.56 10.50
CA SER A 256 3.77 -6.71 11.39
C SER A 256 3.97 -6.29 12.85
N PRO A 257 2.89 -5.93 13.56
CA PRO A 257 3.00 -5.35 14.91
C PRO A 257 3.63 -6.31 15.92
N VAL A 258 3.57 -7.61 15.67
CA VAL A 258 4.15 -8.64 16.56
C VAL A 258 5.68 -8.56 16.66
N TYR A 259 6.36 -7.92 15.72
CA TYR A 259 7.83 -7.77 15.72
C TYR A 259 8.31 -6.43 16.27
N ASP A 260 7.40 -5.56 16.69
CA ASP A 260 7.73 -4.32 17.41
C ASP A 260 6.85 -4.13 18.63
N GLN A 261 7.25 -4.71 19.75
CA GLN A 261 6.53 -4.61 21.01
C GLN A 261 6.55 -3.19 21.62
N THR A 262 7.33 -2.26 21.05
CA THR A 262 7.33 -0.85 21.52
C THR A 262 6.15 -0.07 20.96
N GLY A 263 5.44 -0.59 19.93
CA GLY A 263 4.35 0.11 19.25
C GLY A 263 4.83 1.20 18.28
N ARG A 264 6.12 1.47 18.22
CA ARG A 264 6.69 2.55 17.39
C ARG A 264 6.33 2.42 15.92
N SER A 265 6.44 1.22 15.36
CA SER A 265 6.12 0.95 13.95
C SER A 265 4.65 1.16 13.67
N THR A 266 3.76 0.72 14.55
CA THR A 266 2.32 0.92 14.38
C THR A 266 1.95 2.40 14.47
N ALA A 267 2.51 3.14 15.44
CA ALA A 267 2.29 4.58 15.57
C ALA A 267 2.81 5.35 14.34
N LEU A 268 3.98 4.95 13.79
CA LEU A 268 4.53 5.51 12.56
C LEU A 268 3.60 5.24 11.38
N ALA A 269 3.13 4.00 11.22
CA ALA A 269 2.19 3.61 10.16
C ALA A 269 0.87 4.40 10.25
N CYS A 270 0.32 4.59 11.46
CA CYS A 270 -0.87 5.42 11.68
C CYS A 270 -0.65 6.87 11.26
N LYS A 271 0.49 7.46 11.68
CA LYS A 271 0.84 8.83 11.28
C LYS A 271 0.98 8.94 9.75
N LEU A 272 1.64 8.00 9.12
CA LEU A 272 1.84 7.98 7.68
C LEU A 272 0.51 7.85 6.94
N LEU A 273 -0.37 6.92 7.36
CA LEU A 273 -1.68 6.75 6.77
C LEU A 273 -2.53 8.02 6.89
N ARG A 274 -2.53 8.72 8.05
CA ARG A 274 -3.19 10.01 8.20
C ARG A 274 -2.70 11.01 7.15
N GLU A 275 -1.38 11.14 6.97
CA GLU A 275 -0.82 12.08 5.98
C GLU A 275 -1.22 11.71 4.55
N ILE A 276 -1.17 10.42 4.19
CA ILE A 276 -1.57 9.92 2.87
C ILE A 276 -3.05 10.22 2.60
N LEU A 277 -3.93 9.93 3.56
CA LEU A 277 -5.37 10.23 3.44
C LEU A 277 -5.61 11.71 3.18
N LEU A 278 -4.94 12.60 3.90
CA LEU A 278 -5.05 14.06 3.73
C LEU A 278 -4.46 14.55 2.40
N TYR A 279 -3.35 13.97 1.94
CA TYR A 279 -2.72 14.31 0.65
C TYR A 279 -3.56 13.86 -0.54
N PHE A 280 -4.18 12.66 -0.46
CA PHE A 280 -4.91 12.08 -1.58
C PHE A 280 -6.39 12.48 -1.60
N TYR A 281 -6.88 13.09 -0.54
CA TYR A 281 -8.22 13.69 -0.51
C TYR A 281 -8.23 15.01 -1.30
N LYS A 282 -8.76 14.95 -2.51
CA LYS A 282 -8.84 16.11 -3.45
C LYS A 282 -10.28 16.54 -3.70
#